data_b2ce51069e560d41b54b8516eb32da8b
#
_entry.id   b2ce51069e560d41b54b8516eb32da8b
#
_cell.length_a   1.000
_cell.length_b   1.000
_cell.length_c   1.000
_cell.angle_alpha   90.00
_cell.angle_beta   90.00
_cell.angle_gamma   90.00
#
_symmetry.space_group_name_H-M   'P 1'
#
loop_
_entity.id
_entity.type
_entity.pdbx_description
1 polymer ?
#
loop_
_entity_poly.entity_id
_entity_poly.type
_entity_poly.pdbx_seq_one_letter_code
_entity_poly.pdbx_strand_id
1 'polypeptide(L)'
;MNEKEKLIPQRRFKEFKNTGTWEQRKLIDVAEMFDNLRIPVTASDRVEGNTAYYGANGIQDYVDGFTHDGEFVLIAEDGANDLINYPVNYVKGKIWVNNHAHVVSGKKSELDNLFLTARIKSMNISHWLVGGGRAKLNGDVLKKIPLTLPIYEEQKKIGAFFKQLDDAIALHQQKLEKLLDIKKAYLNEMFI
;
A
#
# COMPACT_ATOMS: atom_id res chain seq x y z
N MET A 1 -2.98 -21.80 -24.51
CA MET A 1 -3.33 -20.39 -24.28
C MET A 1 -2.13 -19.55 -24.64
N ASN A 2 -2.27 -18.62 -25.60
CA ASN A 2 -1.15 -17.80 -26.09
C ASN A 2 -0.71 -16.85 -24.94
N GLU A 3 0.59 -16.58 -24.75
CA GLU A 3 1.06 -15.71 -23.67
C GLU A 3 0.40 -14.32 -23.68
N LYS A 4 0.03 -13.81 -24.85
CA LYS A 4 -0.71 -12.55 -25.02
C LYS A 4 -2.12 -12.57 -24.39
N GLU A 5 -2.80 -13.73 -24.35
CA GLU A 5 -4.13 -13.86 -23.72
C GLU A 5 -4.07 -13.74 -22.19
N LYS A 6 -2.92 -14.03 -21.58
CA LYS A 6 -2.70 -13.87 -20.12
C LYS A 6 -2.60 -12.42 -19.65
N LEU A 7 -2.41 -11.46 -20.56
CA LEU A 7 -2.26 -10.03 -20.24
C LEU A 7 -3.56 -9.24 -20.44
N ILE A 8 -4.69 -9.92 -20.56
CA ILE A 8 -6.01 -9.29 -20.61
C ILE A 8 -6.77 -9.70 -19.33
N PRO A 9 -7.20 -8.72 -18.49
CA PRO A 9 -7.93 -9.05 -17.28
C PRO A 9 -9.33 -9.58 -17.59
N GLN A 10 -9.84 -10.51 -16.76
CA GLN A 10 -11.21 -11.06 -16.91
C GLN A 10 -12.30 -10.00 -16.78
N ARG A 11 -12.07 -8.98 -15.93
CA ARG A 11 -12.96 -7.83 -15.76
C ARG A 11 -12.21 -6.57 -16.13
N ARG A 12 -12.87 -5.71 -16.91
CA ARG A 12 -12.31 -4.46 -17.40
C ARG A 12 -13.42 -3.43 -17.52
N PHE A 13 -13.13 -2.17 -17.22
CA PHE A 13 -14.06 -1.08 -17.47
C PHE A 13 -14.45 -1.02 -18.96
N LYS A 14 -15.70 -0.69 -19.23
CA LYS A 14 -16.27 -0.77 -20.59
C LYS A 14 -15.47 0.04 -21.60
N GLU A 15 -15.04 1.23 -21.21
CA GLU A 15 -14.28 2.18 -22.02
C GLU A 15 -12.89 1.67 -22.44
N PHE A 16 -12.31 0.73 -21.69
CA PHE A 16 -10.97 0.19 -21.97
C PHE A 16 -10.96 -1.20 -22.62
N LYS A 17 -12.12 -1.78 -22.93
CA LYS A 17 -12.19 -3.13 -23.50
C LYS A 17 -11.40 -3.29 -24.80
N ASN A 18 -11.25 -2.19 -25.57
CA ASN A 18 -10.58 -2.18 -26.89
C ASN A 18 -9.20 -1.53 -26.85
N THR A 19 -8.61 -1.22 -25.68
CA THR A 19 -7.29 -0.55 -25.59
C THR A 19 -6.09 -1.50 -25.67
N GLY A 20 -6.31 -2.75 -26.06
CA GLY A 20 -5.24 -3.75 -26.21
C GLY A 20 -4.92 -4.51 -24.92
N THR A 21 -3.80 -5.22 -24.94
CA THR A 21 -3.27 -6.02 -23.81
C THR A 21 -2.49 -5.12 -22.84
N TRP A 22 -2.40 -5.57 -21.60
CA TRP A 22 -1.50 -4.95 -20.63
C TRP A 22 -0.04 -5.30 -20.95
N GLU A 23 0.89 -4.46 -20.48
CA GLU A 23 2.33 -4.66 -20.66
C GLU A 23 2.97 -5.12 -19.36
N GLN A 24 4.00 -5.96 -19.46
CA GLN A 24 4.81 -6.34 -18.30
C GLN A 24 6.06 -5.45 -18.22
N ARG A 25 6.23 -4.77 -17.10
CA ARG A 25 7.37 -3.89 -16.79
C ARG A 25 7.92 -4.23 -15.40
N LYS A 26 9.20 -4.05 -15.17
CA LYS A 26 9.76 -4.12 -13.80
C LYS A 26 9.40 -2.87 -13.02
N LEU A 27 9.24 -2.99 -11.70
CA LEU A 27 8.91 -1.83 -10.86
C LEU A 27 9.91 -0.69 -11.04
N ILE A 28 11.22 -0.99 -11.07
CA ILE A 28 12.27 0.04 -11.23
C ILE A 28 12.17 0.83 -12.55
N ASP A 29 11.60 0.24 -13.59
CA ASP A 29 11.47 0.91 -14.88
C ASP A 29 10.41 2.03 -14.83
N VAL A 30 9.38 1.87 -13.97
CA VAL A 30 8.17 2.71 -13.91
C VAL A 30 7.99 3.46 -12.59
N ALA A 31 8.86 3.22 -11.59
CA ALA A 31 8.79 3.84 -10.28
C ALA A 31 10.18 4.31 -9.80
N GLU A 32 10.17 5.18 -8.81
CA GLU A 32 11.34 5.66 -8.07
C GLU A 32 11.24 5.23 -6.61
N MET A 33 12.38 5.02 -5.97
CA MET A 33 12.48 4.63 -4.56
C MET A 33 13.14 5.75 -3.76
N PHE A 34 12.56 6.07 -2.61
CA PHE A 34 12.98 7.14 -1.70
C PHE A 34 13.47 6.61 -0.35
N ASP A 35 13.94 5.38 -0.31
CA ASP A 35 14.40 4.69 0.90
C ASP A 35 15.59 5.39 1.57
N ASN A 36 16.36 6.17 0.81
CA ASN A 36 17.50 6.94 1.30
C ASN A 36 17.11 8.09 2.24
N LEU A 37 15.86 8.51 2.26
CA LEU A 37 15.35 9.56 3.12
C LEU A 37 14.77 9.03 4.45
N ARG A 38 14.67 7.72 4.62
CA ARG A 38 14.13 7.08 5.83
C ARG A 38 15.03 7.32 7.03
N ILE A 39 14.41 7.63 8.17
CA ILE A 39 15.13 7.85 9.44
C ILE A 39 14.44 7.05 10.54
N PRO A 40 15.04 5.95 11.03
CA PRO A 40 14.53 5.25 12.20
C PRO A 40 14.79 6.07 13.47
N VAL A 41 13.75 6.22 14.29
CA VAL A 41 13.84 6.87 15.60
C VAL A 41 13.24 5.93 16.65
N THR A 42 13.96 5.72 17.76
CA THR A 42 13.46 4.88 18.86
C THR A 42 12.27 5.55 19.53
N ALA A 43 11.38 4.78 20.14
CA ALA A 43 10.16 5.33 20.75
C ALA A 43 10.44 6.42 21.79
N SER A 44 11.52 6.27 22.58
CA SER A 44 11.94 7.24 23.59
C SER A 44 12.44 8.57 23.04
N ASP A 45 12.92 8.57 21.78
CA ASP A 45 13.57 9.72 21.15
C ASP A 45 12.64 10.46 20.19
N ARG A 46 11.40 9.97 20.02
CA ARG A 46 10.39 10.63 19.20
C ARG A 46 9.85 11.85 19.91
N VAL A 47 9.87 12.98 19.23
CA VAL A 47 9.21 14.21 19.68
C VAL A 47 7.77 14.16 19.20
N GLU A 48 6.81 14.31 20.13
CA GLU A 48 5.38 14.30 19.81
C GLU A 48 5.01 15.43 18.83
N GLY A 49 4.14 15.12 17.85
CA GLY A 49 3.72 16.05 16.83
C GLY A 49 2.51 15.57 16.04
N ASN A 50 2.32 16.09 14.82
CA ASN A 50 1.15 15.79 13.98
C ASN A 50 1.48 14.98 12.72
N THR A 51 2.73 14.62 12.51
CA THR A 51 3.16 13.85 11.33
C THR A 51 3.10 12.35 11.64
N ALA A 52 2.37 11.60 10.85
CA ALA A 52 2.28 10.16 11.02
C ALA A 52 3.65 9.48 10.80
N TYR A 53 4.09 8.69 11.79
CA TYR A 53 5.32 7.90 11.77
C TYR A 53 5.00 6.46 11.35
N TYR A 54 5.51 6.07 10.18
CA TYR A 54 5.22 4.79 9.56
C TYR A 54 6.32 3.76 9.78
N GLY A 55 5.90 2.55 10.11
CA GLY A 55 6.70 1.32 10.04
C GLY A 55 6.15 0.34 9.03
N ALA A 56 6.56 -0.93 9.13
CA ALA A 56 6.13 -2.00 8.22
C ALA A 56 4.60 -2.16 8.11
N ASN A 57 3.89 -2.04 9.23
CA ASN A 57 2.47 -2.38 9.34
C ASN A 57 1.56 -1.13 9.40
N GLY A 58 2.05 0.04 8.97
CA GLY A 58 1.31 1.30 9.01
C GLY A 58 1.80 2.27 10.08
N ILE A 59 0.90 3.14 10.56
CA ILE A 59 1.21 4.17 11.54
C ILE A 59 1.54 3.54 12.89
N GLN A 60 2.67 3.94 13.45
CA GLN A 60 3.13 3.52 14.78
C GLN A 60 3.02 4.65 15.82
N ASP A 61 3.09 5.91 15.35
CA ASP A 61 3.14 7.08 16.21
C ASP A 61 2.83 8.35 15.43
N TYR A 62 2.78 9.51 16.15
CA TYR A 62 2.73 10.83 15.55
C TYR A 62 3.88 11.68 16.10
N VAL A 63 4.68 12.26 15.19
CA VAL A 63 5.95 12.95 15.54
C VAL A 63 6.02 14.35 14.96
N ASP A 64 6.93 15.15 15.49
CA ASP A 64 7.30 16.44 14.91
C ASP A 64 8.30 16.25 13.75
N GLY A 65 8.20 17.12 12.73
CA GLY A 65 9.00 17.02 11.51
C GLY A 65 8.48 16.00 10.51
N PHE A 66 9.23 15.71 9.46
CA PHE A 66 8.91 14.72 8.42
C PHE A 66 10.17 14.28 7.68
N THR A 67 10.12 13.11 7.07
CA THR A 67 11.19 12.59 6.18
C THR A 67 10.82 12.71 4.70
N HIS A 68 9.53 12.65 4.39
CA HIS A 68 9.02 12.68 3.02
C HIS A 68 7.82 13.65 2.93
N ASP A 69 7.68 14.33 1.78
CA ASP A 69 6.52 15.17 1.47
C ASP A 69 6.12 14.91 0.00
N GLY A 70 4.92 14.38 -0.23
CA GLY A 70 4.47 13.98 -1.56
C GLY A 70 3.42 12.87 -1.55
N GLU A 71 3.34 12.11 -2.64
CA GLU A 71 2.47 10.95 -2.76
C GLU A 71 3.32 9.68 -2.92
N PHE A 72 3.17 8.73 -2.01
CA PHE A 72 3.98 7.52 -1.97
C PHE A 72 3.15 6.26 -1.71
N VAL A 73 3.75 5.13 -2.07
CA VAL A 73 3.30 3.80 -1.69
C VAL A 73 4.33 3.22 -0.74
N LEU A 74 3.92 2.99 0.50
CA LEU A 74 4.74 2.32 1.51
C LEU A 74 4.51 0.82 1.41
N ILE A 75 5.57 0.05 1.26
CA ILE A 75 5.55 -1.41 1.14
C ILE A 75 6.41 -1.99 2.25
N ALA A 76 5.89 -2.88 3.08
CA ALA A 76 6.67 -3.46 4.17
C ALA A 76 8.00 -4.05 3.66
N GLU A 77 9.11 -3.72 4.33
CA GLU A 77 10.43 -4.30 4.05
C GLU A 77 10.68 -5.53 4.92
N ASP A 78 10.52 -5.39 6.25
CA ASP A 78 10.64 -6.48 7.21
C ASP A 78 9.62 -6.34 8.34
N GLY A 79 9.32 -7.44 9.04
CA GLY A 79 8.37 -7.43 10.16
C GLY A 79 6.91 -7.25 9.74
N ALA A 80 6.55 -7.59 8.49
CA ALA A 80 5.16 -7.69 8.05
C ALA A 80 4.40 -8.69 8.94
N ASN A 81 3.25 -8.25 9.47
CA ASN A 81 2.40 -9.04 10.37
C ASN A 81 1.43 -9.96 9.61
N ASP A 82 1.21 -9.72 8.32
CA ASP A 82 0.38 -10.54 7.45
C ASP A 82 1.09 -10.76 6.12
N LEU A 83 1.36 -12.01 5.78
CA LEU A 83 2.03 -12.38 4.52
C LEU A 83 1.03 -12.68 3.39
N ILE A 84 -0.25 -12.80 3.71
CA ILE A 84 -1.34 -12.99 2.73
C ILE A 84 -1.85 -11.62 2.30
N ASN A 85 -2.24 -10.76 3.29
CA ASN A 85 -2.61 -9.38 3.06
C ASN A 85 -1.38 -8.50 3.34
N TYR A 86 -0.40 -8.56 2.45
CA TYR A 86 0.88 -7.91 2.67
C TYR A 86 0.71 -6.40 2.92
N PRO A 87 1.37 -5.83 3.96
CA PRO A 87 1.18 -4.42 4.31
C PRO A 87 1.66 -3.48 3.22
N VAL A 88 0.71 -2.79 2.60
CA VAL A 88 0.93 -1.76 1.56
C VAL A 88 0.01 -0.59 1.83
N ASN A 89 0.56 0.61 1.95
CA ASN A 89 -0.17 1.82 2.27
C ASN A 89 0.08 2.92 1.24
N TYR A 90 -0.98 3.46 0.65
CA TYR A 90 -0.90 4.74 -0.06
C TYR A 90 -0.92 5.88 0.96
N VAL A 91 -0.01 6.83 0.79
CA VAL A 91 0.14 7.99 1.69
C VAL A 91 0.30 9.28 0.87
N LYS A 92 -0.16 10.40 1.44
CA LYS A 92 -0.09 11.71 0.79
C LYS A 92 0.22 12.80 1.81
N GLY A 93 1.10 13.74 1.43
CA GLY A 93 1.54 14.85 2.26
C GLY A 93 2.80 14.51 3.05
N LYS A 94 2.97 15.19 4.19
CA LYS A 94 4.12 15.00 5.07
C LYS A 94 3.98 13.73 5.90
N ILE A 95 5.00 12.88 5.84
CA ILE A 95 5.09 11.63 6.58
C ILE A 95 6.50 11.43 7.11
N TRP A 96 6.62 10.66 8.18
CA TRP A 96 7.90 10.14 8.66
C TRP A 96 7.94 8.64 8.44
N VAL A 97 8.98 8.12 7.78
CA VAL A 97 9.10 6.68 7.49
C VAL A 97 10.40 6.15 8.10
N ASN A 98 10.28 5.03 8.83
CA ASN A 98 11.41 4.31 9.36
C ASN A 98 11.98 3.29 8.33
N ASN A 99 12.98 2.50 8.73
CA ASN A 99 13.67 1.53 7.87
C ASN A 99 12.92 0.19 7.68
N HIS A 100 11.66 0.08 8.14
CA HIS A 100 10.87 -1.15 8.00
C HIS A 100 9.84 -1.11 6.86
N ALA A 101 9.77 0.01 6.12
CA ALA A 101 8.94 0.13 4.94
C ALA A 101 9.72 0.77 3.79
N HIS A 102 9.61 0.22 2.59
CA HIS A 102 10.06 0.87 1.35
C HIS A 102 9.15 2.03 1.01
N VAL A 103 9.74 3.10 0.47
CA VAL A 103 9.03 4.29 -0.01
C VAL A 103 9.15 4.37 -1.52
N VAL A 104 8.04 4.18 -2.21
CA VAL A 104 7.98 4.09 -3.67
C VAL A 104 7.03 5.13 -4.23
N SER A 105 7.37 5.76 -5.35
CA SER A 105 6.46 6.60 -6.12
C SER A 105 6.51 6.25 -7.59
N GLY A 106 5.36 6.14 -8.24
CA GLY A 106 5.26 5.93 -9.68
C GLY A 106 5.83 7.12 -10.45
N LYS A 107 6.55 6.85 -11.53
CA LYS A 107 6.99 7.89 -12.46
C LYS A 107 5.77 8.53 -13.12
N LYS A 108 5.83 9.86 -13.26
CA LYS A 108 4.73 10.67 -13.82
C LYS A 108 4.27 10.15 -15.18
N SER A 109 2.97 9.91 -15.31
CA SER A 109 2.31 9.40 -16.53
C SER A 109 2.72 7.98 -16.94
N GLU A 110 3.50 7.27 -16.13
CA GLU A 110 3.86 5.86 -16.36
C GLU A 110 3.18 4.93 -15.35
N LEU A 111 3.19 5.29 -14.05
CA LEU A 111 2.60 4.47 -13.00
C LEU A 111 1.81 5.32 -12.00
N ASP A 112 0.54 4.99 -11.82
CA ASP A 112 -0.33 5.61 -10.82
C ASP A 112 -0.12 4.96 -9.45
N ASN A 113 0.03 5.77 -8.38
CA ASN A 113 0.32 5.26 -7.03
C ASN A 113 -0.85 4.49 -6.41
N LEU A 114 -2.10 4.88 -6.68
CA LEU A 114 -3.25 4.11 -6.20
C LEU A 114 -3.37 2.77 -6.92
N PHE A 115 -3.11 2.76 -8.23
CA PHE A 115 -3.02 1.51 -8.99
C PHE A 115 -1.90 0.62 -8.47
N LEU A 116 -0.69 1.17 -8.24
CA LEU A 116 0.43 0.40 -7.68
C LEU A 116 0.06 -0.22 -6.34
N THR A 117 -0.59 0.54 -5.44
CA THR A 117 -1.07 0.04 -4.15
C THR A 117 -2.00 -1.16 -4.32
N ALA A 118 -3.02 -1.04 -5.17
CA ALA A 118 -3.97 -2.12 -5.44
C ALA A 118 -3.27 -3.32 -6.11
N ARG A 119 -2.34 -3.06 -7.04
CA ARG A 119 -1.61 -4.10 -7.75
C ARG A 119 -0.73 -4.92 -6.82
N ILE A 120 0.07 -4.27 -5.95
CA ILE A 120 0.92 -5.00 -4.99
C ILE A 120 0.06 -5.78 -3.98
N LYS A 121 -1.03 -5.18 -3.45
CA LYS A 121 -1.98 -5.90 -2.57
C LYS A 121 -2.59 -7.15 -3.23
N SER A 122 -2.76 -7.16 -4.55
CA SER A 122 -3.30 -8.31 -5.29
C SER A 122 -2.30 -9.43 -5.55
N MET A 123 -1.00 -9.19 -5.26
CA MET A 123 0.07 -10.15 -5.55
C MET A 123 0.37 -11.01 -4.32
N ASN A 124 0.74 -12.26 -4.56
CA ASN A 124 1.36 -13.07 -3.51
C ASN A 124 2.85 -12.68 -3.36
N ILE A 125 3.14 -11.80 -2.42
CA ILE A 125 4.49 -11.29 -2.17
C ILE A 125 5.42 -12.35 -1.56
N SER A 126 4.89 -13.42 -0.97
CA SER A 126 5.70 -14.45 -0.29
C SER A 126 6.80 -15.06 -1.17
N HIS A 127 6.59 -15.11 -2.50
CA HIS A 127 7.58 -15.62 -3.45
C HIS A 127 8.85 -14.77 -3.58
N TRP A 128 8.80 -13.50 -3.15
CA TRP A 128 9.92 -12.57 -3.20
C TRP A 128 10.55 -12.30 -1.84
N LEU A 129 9.99 -12.88 -0.77
CA LEU A 129 10.54 -12.73 0.55
C LEU A 129 11.77 -13.62 0.74
N VAL A 130 12.75 -13.11 1.46
CA VAL A 130 13.95 -13.84 1.86
C VAL A 130 14.04 -13.91 3.38
N GLY A 131 14.70 -14.96 3.90
CA GLY A 131 14.83 -15.21 5.33
C GLY A 131 13.79 -16.19 5.86
N GLY A 132 14.16 -16.93 6.92
CA GLY A 132 13.31 -17.95 7.55
C GLY A 132 12.26 -17.34 8.47
N GLY A 133 12.50 -17.34 9.79
CA GLY A 133 11.51 -16.87 10.79
C GLY A 133 11.17 -15.38 10.75
N ARG A 134 11.95 -14.55 10.08
CA ARG A 134 11.67 -13.13 9.83
C ARG A 134 11.81 -12.84 8.34
N ALA A 135 10.70 -12.96 7.63
CA ALA A 135 10.65 -12.73 6.19
C ALA A 135 10.89 -11.25 5.85
N LYS A 136 11.72 -10.98 4.82
CA LYS A 136 12.09 -9.64 4.38
C LYS A 136 11.96 -9.50 2.88
N LEU A 137 11.36 -8.40 2.42
CA LEU A 137 11.34 -7.98 1.03
C LEU A 137 12.53 -7.01 0.80
N ASN A 138 13.61 -7.50 0.23
CA ASN A 138 14.76 -6.66 -0.06
C ASN A 138 14.47 -5.65 -1.19
N GLY A 139 15.01 -4.42 -1.08
CA GLY A 139 14.81 -3.37 -2.08
C GLY A 139 15.24 -3.78 -3.50
N ASP A 140 16.35 -4.51 -3.66
CA ASP A 140 16.79 -5.00 -4.97
C ASP A 140 15.90 -6.10 -5.55
N VAL A 141 15.19 -6.83 -4.71
CA VAL A 141 14.16 -7.78 -5.12
C VAL A 141 12.90 -7.02 -5.52
N LEU A 142 12.45 -6.06 -4.68
CA LEU A 142 11.30 -5.22 -4.96
C LEU A 142 11.42 -4.50 -6.31
N LYS A 143 12.57 -3.91 -6.61
CA LYS A 143 12.87 -3.26 -7.90
C LYS A 143 12.63 -4.16 -9.13
N LYS A 144 12.85 -5.46 -8.98
CA LYS A 144 12.74 -6.46 -10.06
C LYS A 144 11.36 -7.09 -10.18
N ILE A 145 10.43 -6.82 -9.26
CA ILE A 145 9.08 -7.38 -9.31
C ILE A 145 8.42 -7.00 -10.64
N PRO A 146 7.90 -7.99 -11.40
CA PRO A 146 7.21 -7.72 -12.64
C PRO A 146 5.79 -7.21 -12.36
N LEU A 147 5.48 -6.05 -12.88
CA LEU A 147 4.15 -5.46 -12.86
C LEU A 147 3.51 -5.58 -14.23
N THR A 148 2.26 -6.02 -14.28
CA THR A 148 1.45 -6.00 -15.49
C THR A 148 0.58 -4.76 -15.46
N LEU A 149 0.77 -3.86 -16.43
CA LEU A 149 0.27 -2.48 -16.44
C LEU A 149 -0.61 -2.23 -17.66
N PRO A 150 -1.81 -1.66 -17.51
CA PRO A 150 -2.57 -1.04 -18.61
C PRO A 150 -2.00 0.33 -18.97
N ILE A 151 -2.65 1.01 -19.92
CA ILE A 151 -2.40 2.42 -20.18
C ILE A 151 -2.68 3.26 -18.92
N TYR A 152 -2.00 4.39 -18.78
CA TYR A 152 -2.02 5.22 -17.57
C TYR A 152 -3.44 5.67 -17.14
N GLU A 153 -4.31 6.00 -18.10
CA GLU A 153 -5.71 6.39 -17.85
C GLU A 153 -6.51 5.25 -17.21
N GLU A 154 -6.27 4.01 -17.64
CA GLU A 154 -6.92 2.84 -17.05
C GLU A 154 -6.35 2.56 -15.66
N GLN A 155 -5.04 2.76 -15.43
CA GLN A 155 -4.44 2.65 -14.10
C GLN A 155 -5.13 3.59 -13.12
N LYS A 156 -5.28 4.87 -13.47
CA LYS A 156 -5.99 5.85 -12.61
C LYS A 156 -7.41 5.43 -12.28
N LYS A 157 -8.14 4.90 -13.26
CA LYS A 157 -9.52 4.43 -13.06
C LYS A 157 -9.57 3.24 -12.09
N ILE A 158 -8.66 2.28 -12.27
CA ILE A 158 -8.57 1.10 -11.40
C ILE A 158 -8.15 1.52 -9.99
N GLY A 159 -7.12 2.36 -9.85
CA GLY A 159 -6.63 2.85 -8.57
C GLY A 159 -7.72 3.59 -7.78
N ALA A 160 -8.41 4.53 -8.43
CA ALA A 160 -9.52 5.27 -7.82
C ALA A 160 -10.68 4.35 -7.39
N PHE A 161 -11.02 3.34 -8.19
CA PHE A 161 -12.06 2.37 -7.84
C PHE A 161 -11.71 1.59 -6.57
N PHE A 162 -10.50 1.04 -6.47
CA PHE A 162 -10.09 0.31 -5.27
C PHE A 162 -9.96 1.22 -4.04
N LYS A 163 -9.48 2.46 -4.22
CA LYS A 163 -9.45 3.46 -3.14
C LYS A 163 -10.85 3.74 -2.59
N GLN A 164 -11.85 3.91 -3.46
CA GLN A 164 -13.25 4.10 -3.04
C GLN A 164 -13.79 2.89 -2.28
N LEU A 165 -13.45 1.67 -2.68
CA LEU A 165 -13.83 0.46 -1.94
C LEU A 165 -13.15 0.41 -0.56
N ASP A 166 -11.84 0.70 -0.49
CA ASP A 166 -11.11 0.73 0.78
C ASP A 166 -11.71 1.78 1.74
N ASP A 167 -12.06 2.97 1.23
CA ASP A 167 -12.71 4.03 2.03
C ASP A 167 -14.10 3.61 2.53
N ALA A 168 -14.89 2.96 1.69
CA ALA A 168 -16.21 2.44 2.09
C ALA A 168 -16.08 1.35 3.16
N ILE A 169 -15.13 0.43 3.01
CA ILE A 169 -14.83 -0.61 4.01
C ILE A 169 -14.44 0.03 5.34
N ALA A 170 -13.52 0.99 5.34
CA ALA A 170 -13.08 1.68 6.55
C ALA A 170 -14.25 2.40 7.27
N LEU A 171 -15.12 3.07 6.51
CA LEU A 171 -16.31 3.74 7.06
C LEU A 171 -17.28 2.73 7.71
N HIS A 172 -17.51 1.59 7.07
CA HIS A 172 -18.39 0.54 7.63
C HIS A 172 -17.78 -0.10 8.87
N GLN A 173 -16.46 -0.28 8.94
CA GLN A 173 -15.75 -0.78 10.12
C GLN A 173 -15.91 0.18 11.31
N GLN A 174 -15.68 1.48 11.10
CA GLN A 174 -15.90 2.50 12.14
C GLN A 174 -17.34 2.52 12.65
N LYS A 175 -18.32 2.37 11.74
CA LYS A 175 -19.74 2.28 12.13
C LYS A 175 -20.03 1.02 12.95
N LEU A 176 -19.45 -0.11 12.58
CA LEU A 176 -19.59 -1.36 13.33
C LEU A 176 -19.02 -1.23 14.74
N GLU A 177 -17.82 -0.66 14.88
CA GLU A 177 -17.19 -0.41 16.19
C GLU A 177 -18.09 0.44 17.10
N LYS A 178 -18.60 1.56 16.58
CA LYS A 178 -19.54 2.41 17.35
C LYS A 178 -20.79 1.67 17.78
N LEU A 179 -21.36 0.81 16.91
CA LEU A 179 -22.56 0.01 17.27
C LEU A 179 -22.24 -1.04 18.33
N LEU A 180 -21.04 -1.63 18.29
CA LEU A 180 -20.59 -2.57 19.32
C LEU A 180 -20.40 -1.88 20.69
N ASP A 181 -19.85 -0.67 20.70
CA ASP A 181 -19.70 0.14 21.92
C ASP A 181 -21.08 0.51 22.51
N ILE A 182 -22.03 0.97 21.67
CA ILE A 182 -23.40 1.26 22.10
C ILE A 182 -24.07 0.00 22.67
N LYS A 183 -23.95 -1.14 21.98
CA LYS A 183 -24.45 -2.42 22.46
C LYS A 183 -23.87 -2.78 23.83
N LYS A 184 -22.55 -2.63 24.01
CA LYS A 184 -21.88 -2.90 25.29
C LYS A 184 -22.37 -1.98 26.40
N ALA A 185 -22.56 -0.68 26.11
CA ALA A 185 -23.08 0.27 27.09
C ALA A 185 -24.49 -0.14 27.55
N TYR A 186 -25.41 -0.41 26.63
CA TYR A 186 -26.78 -0.85 26.97
C TYR A 186 -26.81 -2.17 27.74
N LEU A 187 -25.95 -3.14 27.37
CA LEU A 187 -25.86 -4.38 28.17
C LEU A 187 -25.43 -4.10 29.62
N ASN A 188 -24.50 -3.18 29.84
CA ASN A 188 -24.06 -2.80 31.18
C ASN A 188 -25.13 -2.00 31.96
N GLU A 189 -25.97 -1.21 31.26
CA GLU A 189 -27.01 -0.39 31.89
C GLU A 189 -28.30 -1.16 32.17
N MET A 190 -28.62 -2.17 31.35
CA MET A 190 -29.87 -2.91 31.45
C MET A 190 -29.80 -4.17 32.31
N PHE A 191 -28.60 -4.67 32.61
CA PHE A 191 -28.40 -5.85 33.43
C PHE A 191 -27.46 -5.51 34.60
N ILE A 192 -27.95 -5.72 35.82
CA ILE A 192 -27.25 -5.47 37.10
C ILE A 192 -26.37 -6.70 37.45
#